data_cb0ffb48691432045cb581d04beffbe0
#
_entry.id   cb0ffb48691432045cb581d04beffbe0
#
_cell.length_a   1.000
_cell.length_b   1.000
_cell.length_c   1.000
_cell.angle_alpha   90.00
_cell.angle_beta   90.00
_cell.angle_gamma   90.00
#
_symmetry.space_group_name_H-M   'P 1'
#
loop_
_entity.id
_entity.type
_entity.pdbx_description
1 polymer ?
#
loop_
_entity_poly.entity_id
_entity_poly.type
_entity_poly.pdbx_seq_one_letter_code
_entity_poly.pdbx_strand_id
1 'polypeptide(L)'
;MIIWPEIQPTLQDGDLTLRPTTIEDAPVMYKYIAGDVDIATFTTVPADYTIEMANEAIERWSSGYADKTVMQNAICIGDGPIIGQVSLQSIDLRDHHAEIGYLLNADFRGQGIMTRAVSLLCDYAFGVGFRRLGAFAMPKNVASVRILEKNGFTQEAVLRNYITELDDTQSDAVLFSRTK
;
A
#
# COMPACT_ATOMS: atom_id res chain seq x y z
N MET A 1 14.84 -7.04 17.18
CA MET A 1 15.14 -5.62 16.83
C MET A 1 14.89 -5.50 15.33
N ILE A 2 14.18 -4.46 14.87
CA ILE A 2 14.00 -4.19 13.45
C ILE A 2 15.26 -3.51 12.90
N ILE A 3 15.77 -4.00 11.77
CA ILE A 3 16.88 -3.38 11.03
C ILE A 3 16.28 -2.48 9.95
N TRP A 4 16.22 -1.17 10.23
CA TRP A 4 15.72 -0.19 9.27
C TRP A 4 16.89 0.41 8.48
N PRO A 5 16.97 0.20 7.14
CA PRO A 5 18.06 0.76 6.34
C PRO A 5 18.01 2.29 6.29
N GLU A 6 19.16 2.94 6.21
CA GLU A 6 19.25 4.40 6.04
C GLU A 6 18.69 4.86 4.70
N ILE A 7 18.87 4.05 3.66
CA ILE A 7 18.34 4.29 2.32
C ILE A 7 17.26 3.25 2.05
N GLN A 8 16.11 3.71 1.58
CA GLN A 8 15.01 2.82 1.21
C GLN A 8 15.46 1.88 0.08
N PRO A 9 15.37 0.56 0.28
CA PRO A 9 15.84 -0.39 -0.72
C PRO A 9 14.88 -0.50 -1.91
N THR A 10 15.43 -0.92 -3.02
CA THR A 10 14.66 -1.46 -4.16
C THR A 10 14.54 -2.96 -3.99
N LEU A 11 13.32 -3.51 -4.10
CA LEU A 11 13.03 -4.93 -4.00
C LEU A 11 12.63 -5.45 -5.39
N GLN A 12 12.98 -6.70 -5.70
CA GLN A 12 12.70 -7.29 -7.02
C GLN A 12 12.18 -8.73 -6.90
N ASP A 13 11.24 -9.06 -7.80
CA ASP A 13 10.72 -10.39 -8.03
C ASP A 13 10.51 -10.59 -9.55
N GLY A 14 11.50 -11.17 -10.24
CA GLY A 14 11.50 -11.29 -11.69
C GLY A 14 11.46 -9.91 -12.36
N ASP A 15 10.39 -9.65 -13.10
CA ASP A 15 10.13 -8.37 -13.78
C ASP A 15 9.47 -7.31 -12.88
N LEU A 16 9.00 -7.70 -11.69
CA LEU A 16 8.38 -6.79 -10.74
C LEU A 16 9.44 -6.07 -9.91
N THR A 17 9.38 -4.75 -9.87
CA THR A 17 10.23 -3.90 -9.04
C THR A 17 9.40 -3.06 -8.08
N LEU A 18 9.77 -3.06 -6.80
CA LEU A 18 9.32 -2.11 -5.80
C LEU A 18 10.47 -1.17 -5.48
N ARG A 19 10.35 0.10 -5.81
CA ARG A 19 11.37 1.12 -5.59
C ARG A 19 10.80 2.32 -4.83
N PRO A 20 11.64 3.17 -4.20
CA PRO A 20 11.18 4.44 -3.69
C PRO A 20 10.39 5.21 -4.75
N THR A 21 9.31 5.87 -4.33
CA THR A 21 8.57 6.79 -5.19
C THR A 21 9.35 8.10 -5.28
N THR A 22 9.46 8.66 -6.48
CA THR A 22 10.19 9.91 -6.73
C THR A 22 9.26 10.97 -7.32
N ILE A 23 9.70 12.23 -7.32
CA ILE A 23 8.88 13.34 -7.81
C ILE A 23 8.53 13.21 -9.30
N GLU A 24 9.36 12.52 -10.07
CA GLU A 24 9.14 12.21 -11.47
C GLU A 24 7.96 11.26 -11.69
N ASP A 25 7.54 10.53 -10.66
CA ASP A 25 6.37 9.65 -10.72
C ASP A 25 5.04 10.41 -10.64
N ALA A 26 5.04 11.63 -10.11
CA ALA A 26 3.81 12.39 -9.83
C ALA A 26 2.88 12.55 -11.05
N PRO A 27 3.37 12.88 -12.26
CA PRO A 27 2.50 13.00 -13.44
C PRO A 27 1.81 11.68 -13.83
N VAL A 28 2.52 10.55 -13.67
CA VAL A 28 1.96 9.23 -13.96
C VAL A 28 0.96 8.82 -12.89
N MET A 29 1.28 9.07 -11.62
CA MET A 29 0.38 8.84 -10.49
C MET A 29 -0.93 9.61 -10.65
N TYR A 30 -0.85 10.91 -10.93
CA TYR A 30 -2.01 11.73 -11.19
C TYR A 30 -2.89 11.12 -12.29
N LYS A 31 -2.27 10.74 -13.42
CA LYS A 31 -2.99 10.22 -14.59
C LYS A 31 -3.83 8.97 -14.30
N TYR A 32 -3.35 8.05 -13.46
CA TYR A 32 -4.09 6.80 -13.18
C TYR A 32 -4.92 6.84 -11.90
N ILE A 33 -4.70 7.85 -11.03
CA ILE A 33 -5.47 8.00 -9.79
C ILE A 33 -6.68 8.91 -10.03
N ALA A 34 -6.48 10.03 -10.73
CA ALA A 34 -7.53 11.01 -10.97
C ALA A 34 -8.70 10.40 -11.75
N GLY A 35 -9.88 10.44 -11.15
CA GLY A 35 -11.11 9.89 -11.74
C GLY A 35 -11.29 8.38 -11.62
N ASP A 36 -10.37 7.64 -10.98
CA ASP A 36 -10.57 6.23 -10.66
C ASP A 36 -11.49 6.09 -9.44
N VAL A 37 -12.74 5.70 -9.69
CA VAL A 37 -13.79 5.58 -8.67
C VAL A 37 -13.45 4.53 -7.61
N ASP A 38 -12.80 3.43 -8.00
CA ASP A 38 -12.43 2.37 -7.06
C ASP A 38 -11.33 2.87 -6.10
N ILE A 39 -10.33 3.61 -6.62
CA ILE A 39 -9.30 4.20 -5.76
C ILE A 39 -9.94 5.14 -4.75
N ALA A 40 -10.79 6.08 -5.19
CA ALA A 40 -11.47 7.00 -4.29
C ALA A 40 -12.41 6.29 -3.29
N THR A 41 -13.07 5.20 -3.70
CA THR A 41 -14.00 4.45 -2.84
C THR A 41 -13.28 3.59 -1.80
N PHE A 42 -12.16 2.96 -2.17
CA PHE A 42 -11.52 1.93 -1.34
C PHE A 42 -10.21 2.36 -0.68
N THR A 43 -9.80 3.60 -0.86
CA THR A 43 -8.59 4.16 -0.25
C THR A 43 -8.88 5.50 0.40
N THR A 44 -7.87 6.09 1.02
CA THR A 44 -7.94 7.46 1.58
C THR A 44 -7.62 8.55 0.54
N VAL A 45 -7.47 8.18 -0.73
CA VAL A 45 -7.19 9.14 -1.81
C VAL A 45 -8.50 9.88 -2.15
N PRO A 46 -8.51 11.23 -2.14
CA PRO A 46 -9.71 11.99 -2.41
C PRO A 46 -10.15 11.89 -3.88
N ALA A 47 -11.45 12.01 -4.13
CA ALA A 47 -12.02 11.92 -5.48
C ALA A 47 -11.55 13.05 -6.41
N ASP A 48 -11.24 14.21 -5.86
CA ASP A 48 -10.72 15.40 -6.54
C ASP A 48 -9.18 15.46 -6.58
N TYR A 49 -8.53 14.28 -6.68
CA TYR A 49 -7.08 14.15 -6.66
C TYR A 49 -6.39 15.02 -7.72
N THR A 50 -5.36 15.76 -7.31
CA THR A 50 -4.60 16.68 -8.16
C THR A 50 -3.12 16.34 -8.25
N ILE A 51 -2.42 16.97 -9.20
CA ILE A 51 -0.96 16.79 -9.34
C ILE A 51 -0.21 17.36 -8.13
N GLU A 52 -0.71 18.43 -7.52
CA GLU A 52 -0.16 19.02 -6.32
C GLU A 52 -0.24 18.03 -5.15
N MET A 53 -1.38 17.34 -4.98
CA MET A 53 -1.54 16.27 -3.99
C MET A 53 -0.57 15.11 -4.22
N ALA A 54 -0.28 14.77 -5.49
CA ALA A 54 0.72 13.76 -5.81
C ALA A 54 2.12 14.19 -5.34
N ASN A 55 2.51 15.44 -5.63
CA ASN A 55 3.80 15.98 -5.22
C ASN A 55 3.93 16.01 -3.68
N GLU A 56 2.94 16.55 -2.99
CA GLU A 56 2.91 16.62 -1.51
C GLU A 56 2.97 15.22 -0.86
N ALA A 57 2.29 14.24 -1.47
CA ALA A 57 2.33 12.86 -0.99
C ALA A 57 3.74 12.27 -1.09
N ILE A 58 4.43 12.46 -2.22
CA ILE A 58 5.79 11.96 -2.43
C ILE A 58 6.77 12.60 -1.44
N GLU A 59 6.70 13.91 -1.23
CA GLU A 59 7.53 14.61 -0.24
C GLU A 59 7.29 14.07 1.18
N ARG A 60 6.01 13.89 1.55
CA ARG A 60 5.63 13.32 2.85
C ARG A 60 6.14 11.88 3.03
N TRP A 61 6.11 11.05 1.98
CA TRP A 61 6.62 9.68 2.06
C TRP A 61 8.15 9.63 2.18
N SER A 62 8.85 10.52 1.47
CA SER A 62 10.31 10.64 1.59
C SER A 62 10.72 11.01 3.02
N SER A 63 10.09 12.04 3.60
CA SER A 63 10.32 12.43 4.99
C SER A 63 9.91 11.31 5.97
N GLY A 64 8.75 10.68 5.73
CA GLY A 64 8.24 9.62 6.58
C GLY A 64 9.12 8.36 6.57
N TYR A 65 9.86 8.08 5.48
CA TYR A 65 10.85 7.01 5.49
C TYR A 65 12.01 7.32 6.42
N ALA A 66 12.54 8.53 6.38
CA ALA A 66 13.60 8.98 7.30
C ALA A 66 13.13 8.94 8.77
N ASP A 67 11.89 9.33 9.04
CA ASP A 67 11.25 9.31 10.36
C ASP A 67 10.76 7.92 10.77
N LYS A 68 10.89 6.92 9.90
CA LYS A 68 10.47 5.51 10.12
C LYS A 68 8.98 5.34 10.38
N THR A 69 8.15 6.18 9.76
CA THR A 69 6.68 6.15 9.90
C THR A 69 5.99 5.53 8.69
N VAL A 70 6.65 5.53 7.54
CA VAL A 70 6.15 4.95 6.29
C VAL A 70 7.29 4.44 5.40
N MET A 71 7.06 3.37 4.68
CA MET A 71 7.89 2.93 3.54
C MET A 71 6.97 2.81 2.33
N GLN A 72 6.96 3.84 1.48
CA GLN A 72 6.15 3.85 0.27
C GLN A 72 6.96 3.39 -0.92
N ASN A 73 6.41 2.45 -1.70
CA ASN A 73 7.06 1.92 -2.89
C ASN A 73 6.18 2.13 -4.13
N ALA A 74 6.82 2.58 -5.20
CA ALA A 74 6.30 2.48 -6.56
C ALA A 74 6.36 1.03 -7.02
N ILE A 75 5.31 0.55 -7.67
CA ILE A 75 5.26 -0.74 -8.36
C ILE A 75 5.57 -0.49 -9.83
N CYS A 76 6.57 -1.17 -10.38
CA CYS A 76 6.97 -1.10 -11.79
C CYS A 76 7.11 -2.51 -12.37
N ILE A 77 6.91 -2.65 -13.69
CA ILE A 77 7.17 -3.88 -14.45
C ILE A 77 8.28 -3.59 -15.47
N GLY A 78 9.36 -4.36 -15.42
CA GLY A 78 10.58 -4.09 -16.18
C GLY A 78 11.09 -2.67 -15.91
N ASP A 79 11.51 -2.00 -16.98
CA ASP A 79 11.95 -0.60 -16.93
C ASP A 79 10.79 0.40 -17.14
N GLY A 80 9.55 -0.06 -16.98
CA GLY A 80 8.35 0.74 -17.17
C GLY A 80 8.10 1.77 -16.05
N PRO A 81 7.15 2.68 -16.28
CA PRO A 81 6.75 3.67 -15.30
C PRO A 81 6.05 3.03 -14.10
N ILE A 82 5.79 3.84 -13.07
CA ILE A 82 4.95 3.45 -11.94
C ILE A 82 3.53 3.07 -12.43
N ILE A 83 3.06 1.91 -12.00
CA ILE A 83 1.71 1.39 -12.30
C ILE A 83 0.85 1.21 -11.06
N GLY A 84 1.38 1.41 -9.89
CA GLY A 84 0.71 1.27 -8.61
C GLY A 84 1.64 1.53 -7.45
N GLN A 85 1.13 1.33 -6.25
CA GLN A 85 1.84 1.61 -5.01
C GLN A 85 1.58 0.52 -3.99
N VAL A 86 2.58 0.23 -3.15
CA VAL A 86 2.46 -0.63 -1.97
C VAL A 86 3.31 -0.07 -0.84
N SER A 87 2.79 -0.07 0.39
CA SER A 87 3.45 0.57 1.53
C SER A 87 3.42 -0.25 2.80
N LEU A 88 4.41 0.00 3.67
CA LEU A 88 4.31 -0.18 5.11
C LEU A 88 3.97 1.17 5.71
N GLN A 89 2.93 1.24 6.53
CA GLN A 89 2.47 2.43 7.23
C GLN A 89 2.11 2.10 8.68
N SER A 90 1.77 3.08 9.51
CA SER A 90 1.49 2.86 10.93
C SER A 90 2.60 2.04 11.61
N ILE A 91 3.85 2.36 11.31
CA ILE A 91 5.02 1.58 11.72
C ILE A 91 5.25 1.76 13.21
N ASP A 92 5.26 0.65 13.95
CA ASP A 92 5.71 0.58 15.34
C ASP A 92 6.95 -0.30 15.45
N LEU A 93 8.11 0.36 15.62
CA LEU A 93 9.40 -0.33 15.75
C LEU A 93 9.59 -0.97 17.13
N ARG A 94 8.86 -0.50 18.14
CA ARG A 94 8.93 -1.06 19.50
C ARG A 94 8.19 -2.38 19.59
N ASP A 95 6.96 -2.40 19.07
CA ASP A 95 6.10 -3.58 19.12
C ASP A 95 6.16 -4.42 17.84
N HIS A 96 7.05 -4.05 16.89
CA HIS A 96 7.42 -4.80 15.69
C HIS A 96 6.25 -5.07 14.74
N HIS A 97 5.38 -4.09 14.54
CA HIS A 97 4.27 -4.22 13.59
C HIS A 97 4.17 -3.03 12.62
N ALA A 98 3.49 -3.26 11.52
CA ALA A 98 3.13 -2.23 10.55
C ALA A 98 1.82 -2.61 9.85
N GLU A 99 1.25 -1.71 9.08
CA GLU A 99 0.11 -1.94 8.22
C GLU A 99 0.54 -1.94 6.75
N ILE A 100 -0.11 -2.79 5.94
CA ILE A 100 0.06 -2.82 4.49
C ILE A 100 -1.05 -1.98 3.84
N GLY A 101 -0.64 -1.04 2.99
CA GLY A 101 -1.53 -0.29 2.11
C GLY A 101 -1.13 -0.46 0.65
N TYR A 102 -2.10 -0.42 -0.27
CA TYR A 102 -1.80 -0.53 -1.70
C TYR A 102 -2.92 0.01 -2.59
N LEU A 103 -2.53 0.40 -3.79
CA LEU A 103 -3.44 0.71 -4.90
C LEU A 103 -2.76 0.38 -6.25
N LEU A 104 -3.56 0.13 -7.28
CA LEU A 104 -3.08 -0.26 -8.60
C LEU A 104 -3.90 0.44 -9.69
N ASN A 105 -3.21 0.93 -10.71
CA ASN A 105 -3.83 1.42 -11.94
C ASN A 105 -4.79 0.37 -12.52
N ALA A 106 -5.97 0.79 -12.92
CA ALA A 106 -7.04 -0.06 -13.44
C ALA A 106 -6.57 -0.98 -14.58
N ASP A 107 -5.74 -0.46 -15.49
CA ASP A 107 -5.24 -1.19 -16.66
C ASP A 107 -4.38 -2.43 -16.29
N PHE A 108 -3.88 -2.49 -15.07
CA PHE A 108 -3.02 -3.57 -14.56
C PHE A 108 -3.70 -4.48 -13.55
N ARG A 109 -4.99 -4.25 -13.24
CA ARG A 109 -5.76 -5.09 -12.31
C ARG A 109 -6.04 -6.48 -12.90
N GLY A 110 -6.31 -7.45 -12.03
CA GLY A 110 -6.65 -8.82 -12.42
C GLY A 110 -5.48 -9.70 -12.91
N GLN A 111 -4.26 -9.16 -13.00
CA GLN A 111 -3.07 -9.85 -13.53
C GLN A 111 -2.16 -10.46 -12.44
N GLY A 112 -2.57 -10.42 -11.18
CA GLY A 112 -1.78 -10.95 -10.05
C GLY A 112 -0.63 -10.06 -9.59
N ILE A 113 -0.39 -8.91 -10.22
CA ILE A 113 0.71 -7.98 -9.92
C ILE A 113 0.67 -7.54 -8.46
N MET A 114 -0.48 -7.09 -7.96
CA MET A 114 -0.60 -6.63 -6.57
C MET A 114 -0.38 -7.79 -5.57
N THR A 115 -0.78 -9.01 -5.89
CA THR A 115 -0.51 -10.18 -5.04
C THR A 115 1.00 -10.42 -4.89
N ARG A 116 1.76 -10.31 -5.99
CA ARG A 116 3.23 -10.42 -5.98
C ARG A 116 3.87 -9.26 -5.22
N ALA A 117 3.42 -8.03 -5.44
CA ALA A 117 3.93 -6.84 -4.78
C ALA A 117 3.76 -6.90 -3.25
N VAL A 118 2.58 -7.30 -2.78
CA VAL A 118 2.31 -7.50 -1.34
C VAL A 118 3.17 -8.63 -0.78
N SER A 119 3.32 -9.76 -1.50
CA SER A 119 4.20 -10.86 -1.07
C SER A 119 5.63 -10.38 -0.87
N LEU A 120 6.19 -9.70 -1.88
CA LEU A 120 7.56 -9.21 -1.85
C LEU A 120 7.80 -8.22 -0.70
N LEU A 121 6.86 -7.29 -0.46
CA LEU A 121 6.97 -6.36 0.66
C LEU A 121 6.82 -7.05 2.02
N CYS A 122 5.93 -8.04 2.16
CA CYS A 122 5.78 -8.82 3.39
C CYS A 122 7.07 -9.60 3.71
N ASP A 123 7.67 -10.26 2.71
CA ASP A 123 8.88 -11.04 2.90
C ASP A 123 10.06 -10.14 3.32
N TYR A 124 10.17 -8.96 2.71
CA TYR A 124 11.12 -7.93 3.15
C TYR A 124 10.85 -7.50 4.60
N ALA A 125 9.61 -7.12 4.93
CA ALA A 125 9.26 -6.64 6.26
C ALA A 125 9.57 -7.68 7.35
N PHE A 126 9.21 -8.94 7.12
CA PHE A 126 9.57 -10.02 8.05
C PHE A 126 11.08 -10.30 8.09
N GLY A 127 11.77 -10.10 6.97
CA GLY A 127 13.23 -10.22 6.88
C GLY A 127 13.96 -9.21 7.75
N VAL A 128 13.50 -7.95 7.75
CA VAL A 128 14.11 -6.88 8.56
C VAL A 128 13.66 -6.87 10.03
N GLY A 129 12.71 -7.75 10.42
CA GLY A 129 12.39 -7.99 11.83
C GLY A 129 11.00 -7.59 12.30
N PHE A 130 10.10 -7.19 11.41
CA PHE A 130 8.67 -7.10 11.77
C PHE A 130 8.15 -8.49 12.16
N ARG A 131 7.16 -8.52 13.05
CA ARG A 131 6.54 -9.75 13.55
C ARG A 131 5.08 -9.87 13.18
N ARG A 132 4.47 -8.72 12.87
CA ARG A 132 3.06 -8.63 12.51
C ARG A 132 2.87 -7.58 11.43
N LEU A 133 2.10 -7.93 10.40
CA LEU A 133 1.61 -7.00 9.39
C LEU A 133 0.09 -7.03 9.42
N GLY A 134 -0.52 -5.85 9.58
CA GLY A 134 -1.96 -5.65 9.54
C GLY A 134 -2.39 -5.12 8.18
N ALA A 135 -3.66 -5.25 7.85
CA ALA A 135 -4.31 -4.57 6.72
C ALA A 135 -5.80 -4.42 6.99
N PHE A 136 -6.39 -3.32 6.50
CA PHE A 136 -7.82 -3.12 6.53
C PHE A 136 -8.40 -3.23 5.13
N ALA A 137 -9.57 -3.84 5.02
CA ALA A 137 -10.32 -3.88 3.77
C ALA A 137 -11.82 -3.68 4.05
N MET A 138 -12.50 -2.94 3.20
CA MET A 138 -13.97 -2.94 3.19
C MET A 138 -14.47 -4.33 2.76
N PRO A 139 -15.51 -4.90 3.37
CA PRO A 139 -16.07 -6.21 2.99
C PRO A 139 -16.43 -6.28 1.50
N LYS A 140 -16.90 -5.17 0.93
CA LYS A 140 -17.28 -5.06 -0.48
C LYS A 140 -16.08 -5.02 -1.44
N ASN A 141 -14.85 -4.76 -0.94
CA ASN A 141 -13.62 -4.81 -1.74
C ASN A 141 -13.09 -6.25 -1.86
N VAL A 142 -13.81 -7.08 -2.59
CA VAL A 142 -13.49 -8.51 -2.78
C VAL A 142 -12.09 -8.71 -3.36
N ALA A 143 -11.63 -7.78 -4.20
CA ALA A 143 -10.29 -7.86 -4.78
C ALA A 143 -9.21 -7.74 -3.70
N SER A 144 -9.32 -6.76 -2.79
CA SER A 144 -8.41 -6.58 -1.67
C SER A 144 -8.42 -7.79 -0.72
N VAL A 145 -9.61 -8.28 -0.35
CA VAL A 145 -9.75 -9.48 0.50
C VAL A 145 -8.98 -10.66 -0.11
N ARG A 146 -9.17 -10.95 -1.40
CA ARG A 146 -8.46 -12.04 -2.09
C ARG A 146 -6.94 -11.86 -2.15
N ILE A 147 -6.46 -10.62 -2.29
CA ILE A 147 -5.02 -10.33 -2.28
C ILE A 147 -4.45 -10.67 -0.90
N LEU A 148 -5.13 -10.25 0.17
CA LEU A 148 -4.69 -10.51 1.54
C LEU A 148 -4.70 -12.01 1.86
N GLU A 149 -5.78 -12.72 1.56
CA GLU A 149 -5.89 -14.17 1.77
C GLU A 149 -4.78 -14.95 1.02
N LYS A 150 -4.51 -14.61 -0.26
CA LYS A 150 -3.45 -15.23 -1.05
C LYS A 150 -2.05 -14.97 -0.47
N ASN A 151 -1.88 -13.89 0.29
CA ASN A 151 -0.64 -13.56 0.98
C ASN A 151 -0.59 -14.10 2.43
N GLY A 152 -1.52 -14.98 2.80
CA GLY A 152 -1.52 -15.63 4.11
C GLY A 152 -2.00 -14.73 5.25
N PHE A 153 -2.68 -13.63 4.93
CA PHE A 153 -3.38 -12.86 5.95
C PHE A 153 -4.66 -13.58 6.37
N THR A 154 -4.94 -13.56 7.66
CA THR A 154 -6.18 -14.11 8.25
C THR A 154 -7.04 -12.98 8.78
N GLN A 155 -8.36 -13.10 8.63
CA GLN A 155 -9.30 -12.18 9.22
C GLN A 155 -9.28 -12.33 10.75
N GLU A 156 -9.17 -11.21 11.48
CA GLU A 156 -9.21 -11.20 12.95
C GLU A 156 -10.46 -10.55 13.51
N ALA A 157 -10.94 -9.48 12.88
CA ALA A 157 -12.10 -8.74 13.39
C ALA A 157 -12.86 -8.02 12.29
N VAL A 158 -14.13 -7.71 12.61
CA VAL A 158 -14.94 -6.73 11.87
C VAL A 158 -15.11 -5.51 12.78
N LEU A 159 -14.63 -4.37 12.31
CA LEU A 159 -14.73 -3.08 12.98
C LEU A 159 -15.96 -2.35 12.43
N ARG A 160 -16.99 -2.21 13.26
CA ARG A 160 -18.25 -1.61 12.83
C ARG A 160 -18.14 -0.10 12.69
N ASN A 161 -18.73 0.45 11.60
CA ASN A 161 -18.76 1.89 11.36
C ASN A 161 -17.37 2.52 11.39
N TYR A 162 -16.38 1.86 10.83
CA TYR A 162 -14.97 2.24 10.95
C TYR A 162 -14.51 3.18 9.82
N ILE A 163 -15.14 3.09 8.65
CA ILE A 163 -14.78 3.85 7.46
C ILE A 163 -15.92 4.79 7.10
N THR A 164 -15.61 6.07 6.89
CA THR A 164 -16.55 7.04 6.29
C THR A 164 -16.41 6.97 4.78
N GLU A 165 -17.50 6.67 4.08
CA GLU A 165 -17.56 6.62 2.61
C GLU A 165 -17.70 8.01 1.99
N LEU A 166 -17.59 8.10 0.67
CA LEU A 166 -17.67 9.37 -0.07
C LEU A 166 -19.02 10.11 0.08
N ASP A 167 -20.08 9.40 0.43
CA ASP A 167 -21.43 9.92 0.67
C ASP A 167 -21.74 10.18 2.16
N ASP A 168 -20.70 10.25 3.01
CA ASP A 168 -20.79 10.39 4.46
C ASP A 168 -21.46 9.20 5.20
N THR A 169 -21.78 8.11 4.51
CA THR A 169 -22.24 6.90 5.19
C THR A 169 -21.09 6.17 5.88
N GLN A 170 -21.42 5.35 6.88
CA GLN A 170 -20.44 4.56 7.60
C GLN A 170 -20.44 3.12 7.13
N SER A 171 -19.24 2.60 6.88
CA SER A 171 -19.02 1.20 6.52
C SER A 171 -18.13 0.49 7.53
N ASP A 172 -18.32 -0.82 7.62
CA ASP A 172 -17.46 -1.68 8.40
C ASP A 172 -16.11 -1.86 7.70
N ALA A 173 -15.04 -2.07 8.47
CA ALA A 173 -13.76 -2.56 7.99
C ALA A 173 -13.49 -3.96 8.54
N VAL A 174 -12.85 -4.78 7.73
CA VAL A 174 -12.30 -6.06 8.16
C VAL A 174 -10.82 -5.89 8.43
N LEU A 175 -10.41 -6.23 9.64
CA LEU A 175 -9.00 -6.29 10.03
C LEU A 175 -8.45 -7.66 9.64
N PHE A 176 -7.41 -7.66 8.84
CA PHE A 176 -6.59 -8.82 8.49
C PHE A 176 -5.21 -8.70 9.10
N SER A 177 -4.58 -9.82 9.39
CA SER A 177 -3.17 -9.85 9.80
C SER A 177 -2.43 -11.07 9.29
N ARG A 178 -1.12 -10.90 9.15
CA ARG A 178 -0.14 -11.97 8.94
C ARG A 178 0.96 -11.83 9.99
N THR A 179 1.28 -12.92 10.68
CA THR A 179 2.37 -12.99 11.67
C THR A 179 3.48 -13.89 11.16
N LYS A 180 4.70 -13.64 11.65
CA LYS A 180 5.88 -14.46 11.37
C LYS A 180 5.94 -15.64 12.32
#